data_1029a383b051e7fc84d8b27868b01fe0
#
_entry.id   1029a383b051e7fc84d8b27868b01fe0
#
_cell.length_a   1.000
_cell.length_b   1.000
_cell.length_c   1.000
_cell.angle_alpha   90.00
_cell.angle_beta   90.00
_cell.angle_gamma   90.00
#
_symmetry.space_group_name_H-M   'P 1'
#
loop_
_entity.id
_entity.type
_entity.pdbx_description
1 polymer ?
#
loop_
_entity_poly.entity_id
_entity_poly.type
_entity_poly.pdbx_seq_one_letter_code
_entity_poly.pdbx_strand_id
1 'polypeptide(L)'
;RKRVLIRADSSALGGVEDSLKAIREIVPADAGVSEVRFTPEFGEVMIEALKPGLVIGKGGATLKAIVEKTGWAPQVQRQPTMASSTVKGVRASLQKEAGARKKFLQSLGKKICGPILKSDYVKVTALGGFQEVGRSCALVETPNSRILIDCGINPESFEPTKAYPYLSAMKLELDKIDAVVLTHAHLDHCGFVPYLFAYGYDGPVYCTPPTRDLMVLLQ
;
A
#
# COMPACT_ATOMS: atom_id res chain seq x y z
N ARG A 1 -12.93 -5.11 -14.98
CA ARG A 1 -12.22 -6.41 -15.15
C ARG A 1 -11.47 -6.72 -13.87
N LYS A 2 -11.74 -7.87 -13.24
CA LYS A 2 -10.98 -8.35 -12.06
C LYS A 2 -9.61 -8.84 -12.54
N ARG A 3 -8.53 -8.40 -11.89
CA ARG A 3 -7.18 -8.90 -12.15
C ARG A 3 -6.93 -10.11 -11.26
N VAL A 4 -6.63 -11.25 -11.87
CA VAL A 4 -6.23 -12.47 -11.16
C VAL A 4 -4.71 -12.56 -11.21
N LEU A 5 -4.08 -12.69 -10.06
CA LEU A 5 -2.64 -12.99 -9.94
C LEU A 5 -2.51 -14.45 -9.53
N ILE A 6 -1.91 -15.25 -10.40
CA ILE A 6 -1.56 -16.64 -10.11
C ILE A 6 -0.13 -16.63 -9.54
N ARG A 7 0.07 -17.26 -8.40
CA ARG A 7 1.37 -17.40 -7.75
C ARG A 7 1.65 -18.86 -7.46
N ALA A 8 2.91 -19.23 -7.43
CA ALA A 8 3.32 -20.57 -7.02
C ALA A 8 2.97 -20.78 -5.54
N ASP A 9 2.56 -21.98 -5.19
CA ASP A 9 2.45 -22.41 -3.79
C ASP A 9 3.84 -22.41 -3.14
N SER A 10 3.89 -22.23 -1.83
CA SER A 10 5.15 -22.20 -1.08
C SER A 10 6.00 -23.45 -1.25
N SER A 11 5.36 -24.60 -1.52
CA SER A 11 6.04 -25.87 -1.77
C SER A 11 6.74 -25.94 -3.14
N ALA A 12 6.33 -25.11 -4.09
CA ALA A 12 6.90 -25.04 -5.45
C ALA A 12 7.95 -23.94 -5.61
N LEU A 13 8.26 -23.20 -4.54
CA LEU A 13 9.28 -22.16 -4.58
C LEU A 13 10.68 -22.76 -4.51
N GLY A 14 11.60 -22.24 -5.33
CA GLY A 14 13.01 -22.58 -5.24
C GLY A 14 13.62 -22.17 -3.89
N GLY A 15 14.66 -22.87 -3.46
CA GLY A 15 15.40 -22.51 -2.26
C GLY A 15 15.89 -21.07 -2.31
N VAL A 16 15.91 -20.38 -1.16
CA VAL A 16 16.24 -18.94 -1.08
C VAL A 16 17.65 -18.67 -1.60
N GLU A 17 18.64 -19.49 -1.23
CA GLU A 17 20.04 -19.31 -1.65
C GLU A 17 20.23 -19.49 -3.14
N ASP A 18 19.64 -20.55 -3.72
CA ASP A 18 19.73 -20.84 -5.16
C ASP A 18 18.97 -19.80 -5.96
N SER A 19 17.83 -19.37 -5.47
CA SER A 19 17.04 -18.30 -6.09
C SER A 19 17.79 -16.96 -6.06
N LEU A 20 18.51 -16.65 -4.99
CA LEU A 20 19.32 -15.44 -4.91
C LEU A 20 20.48 -15.45 -5.93
N LYS A 21 21.14 -16.59 -6.09
CA LYS A 21 22.18 -16.77 -7.14
C LYS A 21 21.59 -16.58 -8.53
N ALA A 22 20.46 -17.25 -8.80
CA ALA A 22 19.79 -17.15 -10.09
C ALA A 22 19.34 -15.71 -10.41
N ILE A 23 18.82 -14.98 -9.44
CA ILE A 23 18.43 -13.56 -9.61
C ILE A 23 19.66 -12.71 -9.97
N ARG A 24 20.79 -12.91 -9.28
CA ARG A 24 22.04 -12.17 -9.57
C ARG A 24 22.62 -12.47 -10.93
N GLU A 25 22.41 -13.66 -11.47
CA GLU A 25 22.81 -14.03 -12.83
C GLU A 25 21.91 -13.41 -13.90
N ILE A 26 20.60 -13.35 -13.62
CA ILE A 26 19.59 -12.86 -14.57
C ILE A 26 19.57 -11.33 -14.65
N VAL A 27 19.71 -10.65 -13.49
CA VAL A 27 19.62 -9.21 -13.43
C VAL A 27 20.94 -8.57 -13.82
N PRO A 28 20.98 -7.63 -14.78
CA PRO A 28 22.19 -6.95 -15.18
C PRO A 28 22.88 -6.23 -14.02
N ALA A 29 24.22 -6.32 -13.93
CA ALA A 29 24.98 -5.71 -12.84
C ALA A 29 24.80 -4.18 -12.75
N ASP A 30 24.62 -3.52 -13.89
CA ASP A 30 24.38 -2.07 -13.97
C ASP A 30 22.98 -1.63 -13.50
N ALA A 31 22.10 -2.58 -13.19
CA ALA A 31 20.83 -2.29 -12.50
C ALA A 31 21.05 -1.73 -11.08
N GLY A 32 22.20 -2.00 -10.46
CA GLY A 32 22.56 -1.52 -9.13
C GLY A 32 21.62 -2.07 -8.07
N VAL A 33 21.50 -3.41 -7.98
CA VAL A 33 20.67 -4.06 -6.96
C VAL A 33 21.29 -3.86 -5.59
N SER A 34 20.59 -3.19 -4.69
CA SER A 34 21.03 -2.91 -3.32
C SER A 34 20.58 -3.98 -2.34
N GLU A 35 19.38 -4.53 -2.54
CA GLU A 35 18.81 -5.52 -1.62
C GLU A 35 17.88 -6.49 -2.37
N VAL A 36 17.90 -7.76 -1.93
CA VAL A 36 16.96 -8.80 -2.36
C VAL A 36 16.36 -9.43 -1.11
N ARG A 37 15.03 -9.35 -0.95
CA ARG A 37 14.29 -9.88 0.19
C ARG A 37 13.21 -10.85 -0.26
N PHE A 38 13.16 -12.01 0.38
CA PHE A 38 12.15 -13.03 0.13
C PHE A 38 11.03 -12.96 1.16
N THR A 39 9.79 -13.10 0.71
CA THR A 39 8.60 -13.16 1.57
C THR A 39 7.84 -14.45 1.24
N PRO A 40 8.17 -15.57 1.90
CA PRO A 40 7.59 -16.88 1.59
C PRO A 40 6.06 -16.91 1.71
N GLU A 41 5.50 -16.16 2.65
CA GLU A 41 4.06 -16.07 2.89
C GLU A 41 3.28 -15.62 1.64
N PHE A 42 3.90 -14.81 0.81
CA PHE A 42 3.32 -14.29 -0.44
C PHE A 42 3.92 -14.93 -1.70
N GLY A 43 4.95 -15.77 -1.57
CA GLY A 43 5.70 -16.29 -2.70
C GLY A 43 6.39 -15.16 -3.50
N GLU A 44 6.78 -14.09 -2.83
CA GLU A 44 7.35 -12.90 -3.46
C GLU A 44 8.82 -12.71 -3.13
N VAL A 45 9.57 -12.18 -4.11
CA VAL A 45 10.92 -11.67 -3.90
C VAL A 45 10.93 -10.19 -4.25
N MET A 46 11.29 -9.35 -3.28
CA MET A 46 11.49 -7.92 -3.49
C MET A 46 12.92 -7.66 -3.91
N ILE A 47 13.09 -6.94 -5.02
CA ILE A 47 14.39 -6.54 -5.58
C ILE A 47 14.45 -5.02 -5.55
N GLU A 48 15.31 -4.47 -4.68
CA GLU A 48 15.55 -3.04 -4.61
C GLU A 48 16.74 -2.68 -5.51
N ALA A 49 16.55 -1.70 -6.41
CA ALA A 49 17.57 -1.33 -7.38
C ALA A 49 17.58 0.18 -7.69
N LEU A 50 18.76 0.68 -8.07
CA LEU A 50 18.94 2.06 -8.56
C LEU A 50 18.19 2.29 -9.88
N LYS A 51 18.26 1.31 -10.79
CA LYS A 51 17.64 1.37 -12.12
C LYS A 51 16.58 0.27 -12.27
N PRO A 52 15.38 0.44 -11.71
CA PRO A 52 14.31 -0.57 -11.73
C PRO A 52 13.96 -1.06 -13.14
N GLY A 53 14.05 -0.20 -14.15
CA GLY A 53 13.78 -0.56 -15.54
C GLY A 53 14.65 -1.69 -16.08
N LEU A 54 15.91 -1.79 -15.64
CA LEU A 54 16.82 -2.87 -16.04
C LEU A 54 16.45 -4.21 -15.36
N VAL A 55 15.93 -4.14 -14.12
CA VAL A 55 15.41 -5.33 -13.43
C VAL A 55 14.12 -5.82 -14.07
N ILE A 56 13.28 -4.91 -14.58
CA ILE A 56 12.04 -5.27 -15.29
C ILE A 56 12.38 -5.87 -16.66
N GLY A 57 13.31 -5.28 -17.36
CA GLY A 57 13.68 -5.66 -18.71
C GLY A 57 12.65 -5.25 -19.77
N LYS A 58 13.01 -5.35 -21.05
CA LYS A 58 12.13 -4.99 -22.16
C LYS A 58 10.89 -5.89 -22.18
N GLY A 59 9.71 -5.28 -22.04
CA GLY A 59 8.45 -6.02 -22.00
C GLY A 59 8.31 -6.98 -20.80
N GLY A 60 9.10 -6.78 -19.72
CA GLY A 60 9.07 -7.65 -18.55
C GLY A 60 9.85 -8.96 -18.70
N ALA A 61 10.74 -9.07 -19.70
CA ALA A 61 11.46 -10.31 -19.98
C ALA A 61 12.31 -10.80 -18.80
N THR A 62 13.02 -9.90 -18.12
CA THR A 62 13.84 -10.25 -16.95
C THR A 62 12.98 -10.78 -15.80
N LEU A 63 11.83 -10.15 -15.54
CA LEU A 63 10.91 -10.62 -14.48
C LEU A 63 10.36 -12.02 -14.81
N LYS A 64 10.00 -12.28 -16.07
CA LYS A 64 9.56 -13.61 -16.51
C LYS A 64 10.63 -14.66 -16.29
N ALA A 65 11.88 -14.38 -16.69
CA ALA A 65 13.00 -15.29 -16.48
C ALA A 65 13.24 -15.61 -15.00
N ILE A 66 13.08 -14.61 -14.10
CA ILE A 66 13.17 -14.85 -12.66
C ILE A 66 12.06 -15.81 -12.20
N VAL A 67 10.81 -15.58 -12.60
CA VAL A 67 9.69 -16.46 -12.24
C VAL A 67 9.92 -17.87 -12.74
N GLU A 68 10.31 -18.04 -14.01
CA GLU A 68 10.54 -19.33 -14.64
C GLU A 68 11.67 -20.12 -13.95
N LYS A 69 12.76 -19.43 -13.57
CA LYS A 69 13.92 -20.08 -12.96
C LYS A 69 13.77 -20.34 -11.47
N THR A 70 12.99 -19.54 -10.76
CA THR A 70 12.96 -19.58 -9.28
C THR A 70 11.58 -19.88 -8.68
N GLY A 71 10.50 -19.73 -9.44
CA GLY A 71 9.12 -19.79 -8.94
C GLY A 71 8.67 -18.57 -8.14
N TRP A 72 9.59 -17.68 -7.73
CA TRP A 72 9.29 -16.49 -6.96
C TRP A 72 8.72 -15.37 -7.83
N ALA A 73 7.68 -14.69 -7.32
CA ALA A 73 7.09 -13.52 -7.98
C ALA A 73 7.91 -12.26 -7.67
N PRO A 74 8.66 -11.69 -8.64
CA PRO A 74 9.50 -10.53 -8.38
C PRO A 74 8.68 -9.25 -8.26
N GLN A 75 8.96 -8.48 -7.20
CA GLN A 75 8.49 -7.13 -6.96
C GLN A 75 9.69 -6.20 -7.04
N VAL A 76 9.65 -5.23 -7.96
CA VAL A 76 10.77 -4.31 -8.15
C VAL A 76 10.48 -3.01 -7.42
N GLN A 77 11.41 -2.59 -6.58
CA GLN A 77 11.34 -1.35 -5.84
C GLN A 77 12.53 -0.46 -6.18
N ARG A 78 12.29 0.83 -6.34
CA ARG A 78 13.37 1.79 -6.51
C ARG A 78 14.08 1.99 -5.18
N GLN A 79 15.41 2.04 -5.20
CA GLN A 79 16.19 2.44 -4.05
C GLN A 79 15.82 3.90 -3.67
N PRO A 80 15.53 4.18 -2.39
CA PRO A 80 15.27 5.54 -1.95
C PRO A 80 16.45 6.46 -2.24
N THR A 81 16.17 7.68 -2.69
CA THR A 81 17.20 8.69 -2.94
C THR A 81 17.87 9.17 -1.65
N MET A 82 17.18 9.06 -0.53
CA MET A 82 17.68 9.34 0.82
C MET A 82 17.53 8.12 1.72
N ALA A 83 18.59 7.81 2.49
CA ALA A 83 18.52 6.75 3.48
C ALA A 83 17.66 7.21 4.67
N SER A 84 16.65 6.43 5.03
CA SER A 84 15.79 6.67 6.20
C SER A 84 15.71 5.42 7.05
N SER A 85 16.10 5.55 8.32
CA SER A 85 15.97 4.48 9.32
C SER A 85 14.50 4.16 9.60
N THR A 86 13.63 5.19 9.60
CA THR A 86 12.19 5.05 9.83
C THR A 86 11.53 4.23 8.71
N VAL A 87 11.81 4.55 7.44
CA VAL A 87 11.30 3.77 6.31
C VAL A 87 11.78 2.32 6.36
N LYS A 88 13.07 2.09 6.69
CA LYS A 88 13.61 0.74 6.88
C LYS A 88 12.88 -0.01 8.01
N GLY A 89 12.64 0.66 9.14
CA GLY A 89 11.92 0.09 10.28
C GLY A 89 10.49 -0.31 9.92
N VAL A 90 9.73 0.56 9.24
CA VAL A 90 8.37 0.27 8.77
C VAL A 90 8.34 -0.90 7.80
N ARG A 91 9.27 -0.95 6.83
CA ARG A 91 9.38 -2.07 5.89
C ARG A 91 9.68 -3.39 6.60
N ALA A 92 10.59 -3.38 7.59
CA ALA A 92 10.92 -4.56 8.39
C ALA A 92 9.72 -5.04 9.23
N SER A 93 8.97 -4.12 9.86
CA SER A 93 7.75 -4.44 10.60
C SER A 93 6.69 -5.08 9.70
N LEU A 94 6.45 -4.52 8.52
CA LEU A 94 5.49 -5.09 7.56
C LEU A 94 5.89 -6.49 7.09
N GLN A 95 7.18 -6.76 6.97
CA GLN A 95 7.68 -8.10 6.63
C GLN A 95 7.48 -9.08 7.78
N LYS A 96 7.77 -8.65 9.02
CA LYS A 96 7.54 -9.46 10.22
C LYS A 96 6.06 -9.86 10.36
N GLU A 97 5.14 -8.96 10.00
CA GLU A 97 3.71 -9.18 10.05
C GLU A 97 3.13 -9.82 8.77
N ALA A 98 3.96 -10.35 7.88
CA ALA A 98 3.53 -10.90 6.58
C ALA A 98 2.45 -11.99 6.71
N GLY A 99 2.55 -12.86 7.72
CA GLY A 99 1.56 -13.92 7.97
C GLY A 99 0.17 -13.37 8.35
N ALA A 100 0.11 -12.38 9.24
CA ALA A 100 -1.13 -11.73 9.64
C ALA A 100 -1.75 -10.97 8.45
N ARG A 101 -0.93 -10.23 7.70
CA ARG A 101 -1.36 -9.53 6.50
C ARG A 101 -1.90 -10.47 5.43
N LYS A 102 -1.28 -11.64 5.22
CA LYS A 102 -1.78 -12.67 4.28
C LYS A 102 -3.19 -13.12 4.66
N LYS A 103 -3.43 -13.45 5.92
CA LYS A 103 -4.76 -13.87 6.42
C LYS A 103 -5.81 -12.79 6.18
N PHE A 104 -5.46 -11.55 6.51
CA PHE A 104 -6.33 -10.40 6.29
C PHE A 104 -6.67 -10.20 4.79
N LEU A 105 -5.66 -10.19 3.91
CA LEU A 105 -5.86 -10.03 2.46
C LEU A 105 -6.67 -11.18 1.85
N GLN A 106 -6.50 -12.40 2.34
CA GLN A 106 -7.32 -13.54 1.92
C GLN A 106 -8.79 -13.38 2.32
N SER A 107 -9.05 -12.90 3.55
CA SER A 107 -10.41 -12.61 4.01
C SER A 107 -11.06 -11.51 3.17
N LEU A 108 -10.31 -10.43 2.91
CA LEU A 108 -10.76 -9.34 2.04
C LEU A 108 -11.03 -9.83 0.60
N GLY A 109 -10.13 -10.63 0.04
CA GLY A 109 -10.29 -11.20 -1.30
C GLY A 109 -11.55 -12.07 -1.42
N LYS A 110 -11.87 -12.87 -0.39
CA LYS A 110 -13.13 -13.63 -0.35
C LYS A 110 -14.35 -12.72 -0.38
N LYS A 111 -14.34 -11.60 0.35
CA LYS A 111 -15.43 -10.62 0.33
C LYS A 111 -15.57 -9.95 -1.05
N ILE A 112 -14.46 -9.51 -1.66
CA ILE A 112 -14.45 -8.83 -2.97
C ILE A 112 -14.85 -9.77 -4.10
N CYS A 113 -14.40 -11.04 -4.05
CA CYS A 113 -14.67 -12.03 -5.09
C CYS A 113 -15.95 -12.84 -4.84
N GLY A 114 -16.59 -12.65 -3.69
CA GLY A 114 -17.88 -13.24 -3.35
C GLY A 114 -19.03 -12.75 -4.23
N PRO A 115 -20.24 -13.24 -3.99
CA PRO A 115 -21.43 -12.76 -4.69
C PRO A 115 -21.57 -11.26 -4.50
N ILE A 116 -21.90 -10.54 -5.58
CA ILE A 116 -22.18 -9.11 -5.52
C ILE A 116 -23.42 -8.91 -4.64
N LEU A 117 -23.21 -8.35 -3.46
CA LEU A 117 -24.32 -7.89 -2.64
C LEU A 117 -24.98 -6.74 -3.40
N LYS A 118 -26.28 -6.86 -3.68
CA LYS A 118 -27.03 -5.73 -4.23
C LYS A 118 -27.00 -4.63 -3.17
N SER A 119 -26.34 -3.53 -3.49
CA SER A 119 -26.35 -2.32 -2.68
C SER A 119 -27.50 -1.44 -3.17
N ASP A 120 -28.34 -1.02 -2.26
CA ASP A 120 -29.46 -0.14 -2.60
C ASP A 120 -29.00 1.30 -2.86
N TYR A 121 -27.83 1.68 -2.35
CA TYR A 121 -27.24 3.01 -2.56
C TYR A 121 -25.72 3.00 -2.42
N VAL A 122 -25.11 4.02 -3.03
CA VAL A 122 -23.76 4.49 -2.72
C VAL A 122 -23.86 5.98 -2.40
N LYS A 123 -23.47 6.37 -1.19
CA LYS A 123 -23.46 7.76 -0.75
C LYS A 123 -22.03 8.25 -0.67
N VAL A 124 -21.76 9.41 -1.23
CA VAL A 124 -20.48 10.10 -1.10
C VAL A 124 -20.71 11.40 -0.35
N THR A 125 -19.99 11.57 0.76
CA THR A 125 -20.05 12.78 1.60
C THR A 125 -18.70 13.49 1.53
N ALA A 126 -18.72 14.74 1.09
CA ALA A 126 -17.55 15.61 1.08
C ALA A 126 -17.26 16.07 2.52
N LEU A 127 -16.08 15.74 3.05
CA LEU A 127 -15.64 16.12 4.38
C LEU A 127 -14.54 17.19 4.35
N GLY A 128 -13.95 17.45 3.18
CA GLY A 128 -12.95 18.50 2.94
C GLY A 128 -12.37 18.38 1.54
N GLY A 129 -11.72 19.43 1.04
CA GLY A 129 -11.08 19.44 -0.28
C GLY A 129 -12.04 19.64 -1.46
N PHE A 130 -13.30 19.98 -1.21
CA PHE A 130 -14.29 20.25 -2.25
C PHE A 130 -14.49 21.75 -2.40
N GLN A 131 -14.22 22.30 -3.60
CA GLN A 131 -14.19 23.72 -3.91
C GLN A 131 -13.17 24.52 -3.09
N GLU A 132 -12.15 23.88 -2.58
CA GLU A 132 -11.05 24.44 -1.81
C GLU A 132 -9.77 23.61 -2.04
N VAL A 133 -8.61 24.17 -1.69
CA VAL A 133 -7.32 23.49 -1.69
C VAL A 133 -7.02 23.01 -0.26
N GLY A 134 -6.51 21.79 -0.14
CA GLY A 134 -6.13 21.20 1.14
C GLY A 134 -7.23 20.35 1.80
N ARG A 135 -6.86 19.68 2.88
CA ARG A 135 -7.70 18.80 3.72
C ARG A 135 -8.62 17.84 2.96
N SER A 136 -8.14 17.25 1.87
CA SER A 136 -8.91 16.32 1.06
C SER A 136 -9.44 15.15 1.90
N CYS A 137 -10.76 14.96 1.89
CA CYS A 137 -11.38 13.87 2.63
C CYS A 137 -12.81 13.62 2.09
N ALA A 138 -13.08 12.39 1.68
CA ALA A 138 -14.39 11.95 1.24
C ALA A 138 -14.80 10.67 1.95
N LEU A 139 -16.03 10.60 2.46
CA LEU A 139 -16.62 9.39 3.00
C LEU A 139 -17.49 8.73 1.94
N VAL A 140 -17.21 7.48 1.62
CA VAL A 140 -18.02 6.63 0.75
C VAL A 140 -18.74 5.60 1.61
N GLU A 141 -20.05 5.60 1.54
CA GLU A 141 -20.93 4.74 2.32
C GLU A 141 -21.79 3.85 1.41
N THR A 142 -21.89 2.60 1.78
CA THR A 142 -22.86 1.63 1.28
C THR A 142 -23.63 1.06 2.49
N PRO A 143 -24.69 0.26 2.32
CA PRO A 143 -25.36 -0.39 3.45
C PRO A 143 -24.42 -1.20 4.35
N ASN A 144 -23.30 -1.69 3.81
CA ASN A 144 -22.42 -2.66 4.49
C ASN A 144 -20.97 -2.16 4.69
N SER A 145 -20.64 -0.95 4.25
CA SER A 145 -19.25 -0.46 4.31
C SER A 145 -19.18 1.06 4.36
N ARG A 146 -18.20 1.55 5.12
CA ARG A 146 -17.83 2.97 5.23
C ARG A 146 -16.34 3.11 5.00
N ILE A 147 -15.95 3.83 3.96
CA ILE A 147 -14.56 3.99 3.55
C ILE A 147 -14.24 5.49 3.46
N LEU A 148 -13.15 5.91 4.11
CA LEU A 148 -12.57 7.23 3.86
C LEU A 148 -11.61 7.15 2.68
N ILE A 149 -11.78 8.08 1.74
CA ILE A 149 -10.82 8.33 0.66
C ILE A 149 -10.09 9.61 1.00
N ASP A 150 -8.80 9.48 1.26
CA ASP A 150 -7.93 10.49 1.83
C ASP A 150 -8.39 10.98 3.22
N CYS A 151 -7.49 11.58 3.95
CA CYS A 151 -7.74 12.29 5.19
C CYS A 151 -6.59 13.27 5.42
N GLY A 152 -6.66 14.40 4.77
CA GLY A 152 -5.60 15.39 4.72
C GLY A 152 -5.77 16.54 5.69
N ILE A 153 -4.80 17.44 5.68
CA ILE A 153 -4.84 18.72 6.37
C ILE A 153 -4.68 19.85 5.35
N ASN A 154 -5.10 21.06 5.74
CA ASN A 154 -4.68 22.27 5.04
C ASN A 154 -3.54 22.91 5.83
N PRO A 155 -2.26 22.72 5.44
CA PRO A 155 -1.12 23.23 6.20
C PRO A 155 -0.98 24.76 6.15
N GLU A 156 -1.68 25.43 5.24
CA GLU A 156 -1.65 26.88 5.09
C GLU A 156 -2.64 27.59 6.04
N SER A 157 -3.57 26.83 6.65
CA SER A 157 -4.59 27.40 7.54
C SER A 157 -4.25 27.19 9.00
N PHE A 158 -4.25 28.24 9.79
CA PHE A 158 -4.16 28.19 11.24
C PHE A 158 -5.52 28.10 11.91
N GLU A 159 -6.61 28.24 11.17
CA GLU A 159 -7.97 28.13 11.68
C GLU A 159 -8.41 26.66 11.66
N PRO A 160 -8.71 26.05 12.84
CA PRO A 160 -9.02 24.61 12.92
C PRO A 160 -10.16 24.18 12.01
N THR A 161 -11.16 25.02 11.82
CA THR A 161 -12.32 24.76 10.96
C THR A 161 -11.97 24.69 9.47
N LYS A 162 -10.81 25.24 9.09
CA LYS A 162 -10.29 25.22 7.71
C LYS A 162 -9.06 24.33 7.56
N ALA A 163 -8.41 23.98 8.69
CA ALA A 163 -7.20 23.14 8.68
C ALA A 163 -7.52 21.66 8.57
N TYR A 164 -8.65 21.22 9.11
CA TYR A 164 -8.96 19.79 9.26
C TYR A 164 -10.28 19.39 8.57
N PRO A 165 -10.43 18.11 8.19
CA PRO A 165 -11.70 17.60 7.67
C PRO A 165 -12.85 17.73 8.68
N TYR A 166 -14.08 17.84 8.18
CA TYR A 166 -15.30 18.02 9.00
C TYR A 166 -15.78 16.72 9.67
N LEU A 167 -14.88 15.91 10.22
CA LEU A 167 -15.22 14.63 10.87
C LEU A 167 -16.14 14.83 12.10
N SER A 168 -15.82 15.80 12.93
CA SER A 168 -16.59 16.11 14.14
C SER A 168 -17.97 16.69 13.84
N ALA A 169 -18.08 17.54 12.82
CA ALA A 169 -19.35 18.14 12.41
C ALA A 169 -20.35 17.08 11.93
N MET A 170 -19.86 16.02 11.31
CA MET A 170 -20.67 14.90 10.86
C MET A 170 -20.94 13.84 11.93
N LYS A 171 -20.44 14.05 13.18
CA LYS A 171 -20.48 13.05 14.26
C LYS A 171 -20.02 11.66 13.76
N LEU A 172 -18.97 11.66 12.97
CA LEU A 172 -18.44 10.43 12.37
C LEU A 172 -17.86 9.53 13.46
N GLU A 173 -18.45 8.36 13.63
CA GLU A 173 -17.97 7.34 14.55
C GLU A 173 -16.80 6.61 13.87
N LEU A 174 -15.58 6.84 14.34
CA LEU A 174 -14.35 6.33 13.72
C LEU A 174 -14.25 4.80 13.79
N ASP A 175 -14.80 4.19 14.81
CA ASP A 175 -14.91 2.73 14.99
C ASP A 175 -15.80 2.05 13.94
N LYS A 176 -16.64 2.83 13.25
CA LYS A 176 -17.49 2.34 12.16
C LYS A 176 -16.90 2.55 10.77
N ILE A 177 -15.66 3.03 10.68
CA ILE A 177 -14.93 3.15 9.42
C ILE A 177 -14.20 1.83 9.14
N ASP A 178 -14.55 1.17 8.04
CA ASP A 178 -13.95 -0.11 7.65
C ASP A 178 -12.53 0.04 7.10
N ALA A 179 -12.24 1.15 6.44
CA ALA A 179 -10.93 1.39 5.84
C ALA A 179 -10.68 2.86 5.50
N VAL A 180 -9.41 3.23 5.45
CA VAL A 180 -8.92 4.46 4.82
C VAL A 180 -8.12 4.10 3.58
N VAL A 181 -8.37 4.77 2.46
CA VAL A 181 -7.65 4.59 1.21
C VAL A 181 -6.96 5.90 0.85
N LEU A 182 -5.64 5.90 0.74
CA LEU A 182 -4.85 7.08 0.41
C LEU A 182 -4.47 7.07 -1.07
N THR A 183 -4.78 8.16 -1.74
CA THR A 183 -4.45 8.35 -3.16
C THR A 183 -2.96 8.58 -3.34
N HIS A 184 -2.37 9.45 -2.53
CA HIS A 184 -0.94 9.77 -2.56
C HIS A 184 -0.47 10.40 -1.22
N ALA A 185 0.83 10.76 -1.13
CA ALA A 185 1.49 11.08 0.13
C ALA A 185 1.50 12.57 0.51
N HIS A 186 0.91 13.47 -0.26
CA HIS A 186 0.86 14.87 0.11
C HIS A 186 0.06 15.08 1.41
N LEU A 187 0.47 16.02 2.25
CA LEU A 187 -0.14 16.25 3.56
C LEU A 187 -1.61 16.67 3.49
N ASP A 188 -2.00 17.34 2.41
CA ASP A 188 -3.40 17.68 2.15
C ASP A 188 -4.27 16.46 1.77
N HIS A 189 -3.67 15.27 1.65
CA HIS A 189 -4.34 13.99 1.44
C HIS A 189 -4.11 12.98 2.58
N CYS A 190 -2.97 13.02 3.28
CA CYS A 190 -2.65 12.03 4.32
C CYS A 190 -2.35 12.62 5.70
N GLY A 191 -2.23 13.94 5.82
CA GLY A 191 -1.70 14.59 7.03
C GLY A 191 -2.56 14.43 8.29
N PHE A 192 -3.85 14.11 8.16
CA PHE A 192 -4.72 13.84 9.31
C PHE A 192 -4.75 12.37 9.74
N VAL A 193 -4.15 11.46 8.97
CA VAL A 193 -4.18 10.02 9.26
C VAL A 193 -3.66 9.66 10.65
N PRO A 194 -2.52 10.20 11.15
CA PRO A 194 -2.06 9.92 12.51
C PRO A 194 -3.08 10.32 13.60
N TYR A 195 -3.80 11.40 13.35
CA TYR A 195 -4.84 11.86 14.29
C TYR A 195 -6.05 10.93 14.30
N LEU A 196 -6.40 10.26 13.18
CA LEU A 196 -7.46 9.25 13.18
C LEU A 196 -7.15 8.15 14.19
N PHE A 197 -5.90 7.64 14.22
CA PHE A 197 -5.46 6.64 15.20
C PHE A 197 -5.47 7.20 16.63
N ALA A 198 -5.03 8.44 16.82
CA ALA A 198 -5.08 9.10 18.13
C ALA A 198 -6.52 9.28 18.64
N TYR A 199 -7.49 9.38 17.75
CA TYR A 199 -8.93 9.51 18.08
C TYR A 199 -9.69 8.17 18.07
N GLY A 200 -8.98 7.02 17.96
CA GLY A 200 -9.56 5.70 18.17
C GLY A 200 -9.89 4.92 16.90
N TYR A 201 -9.46 5.37 15.72
CA TYR A 201 -9.48 4.52 14.53
C TYR A 201 -8.42 3.42 14.66
N ASP A 202 -8.82 2.15 14.47
CA ASP A 202 -7.93 0.99 14.53
C ASP A 202 -7.94 0.14 13.26
N GLY A 203 -8.63 0.63 12.23
CA GLY A 203 -8.79 -0.06 10.96
C GLY A 203 -7.58 0.05 10.02
N PRO A 204 -7.64 -0.64 8.86
CA PRO A 204 -6.55 -0.65 7.88
C PRO A 204 -6.47 0.65 7.08
N VAL A 205 -5.23 1.06 6.76
CA VAL A 205 -4.92 2.11 5.79
C VAL A 205 -4.31 1.49 4.54
N TYR A 206 -4.93 1.74 3.39
CA TYR A 206 -4.48 1.23 2.10
C TYR A 206 -3.83 2.33 1.28
N CYS A 207 -2.63 2.07 0.79
CA CYS A 207 -1.91 2.95 -0.12
C CYS A 207 -0.91 2.15 -0.96
N THR A 208 -0.31 2.81 -1.94
CA THR A 208 0.80 2.19 -2.68
C THR A 208 2.08 2.18 -1.83
N PRO A 209 3.03 1.24 -2.06
CA PRO A 209 4.29 1.24 -1.33
C PRO A 209 5.07 2.56 -1.39
N PRO A 210 5.19 3.26 -2.54
CA PRO A 210 5.82 4.57 -2.59
C PRO A 210 5.08 5.62 -1.74
N THR A 211 3.75 5.63 -1.77
CA THR A 211 2.92 6.53 -0.95
C THR A 211 3.19 6.32 0.53
N ARG A 212 3.24 5.07 0.99
CA ARG A 212 3.56 4.73 2.38
C ARG A 212 4.92 5.28 2.79
N ASP A 213 5.95 5.02 1.97
CA ASP A 213 7.32 5.41 2.31
C ASP A 213 7.48 6.93 2.37
N LEU A 214 6.85 7.66 1.45
CA LEU A 214 6.83 9.12 1.44
C LEU A 214 6.02 9.68 2.63
N MET A 215 4.86 9.11 2.92
CA MET A 215 4.04 9.52 4.07
C MET A 215 4.82 9.42 5.38
N VAL A 216 5.57 8.33 5.60
CA VAL A 216 6.41 8.12 6.79
C VAL A 216 7.53 9.15 6.90
N LEU A 217 7.99 9.72 5.79
CA LEU A 217 9.00 10.78 5.79
C LEU A 217 8.42 12.17 6.06
N LEU A 218 7.15 12.40 5.70
CA LEU A 218 6.49 13.69 5.79
C LEU A 218 5.76 13.91 7.13
N GLN A 219 5.48 12.84 7.86
CA GLN A 219 4.82 12.82 9.18
C GLN A 219 5.78 12.48 10.30
#